data_4e1d0e4195eddc2a5dcca1eb7660acfc
#
_entry.id   4e1d0e4195eddc2a5dcca1eb7660acfc
#
_cell.length_a   1.000
_cell.length_b   1.000
_cell.length_c   1.000
_cell.angle_alpha   90.00
_cell.angle_beta   90.00
_cell.angle_gamma   90.00
#
_symmetry.space_group_name_H-M   'P 1'
#
loop_
_entity.id
_entity.type
_entity.pdbx_description
1 polymer ?
#
loop_
_entity_poly.entity_id
_entity_poly.type
_entity_poly.pdbx_seq_one_letter_code
_entity_poly.pdbx_strand_id
1 'polypeptide(L)'
;GVEAEPENLTYYYLLAIGYAQFERHDDMLAIALRAVPHINERSDKRVAADIYSVLGDSYHQKQMNEEAYQAYEQSLKYNPDNIPVLNNYAYYLSLEQTDLDKAEEMSYRTIKAEPNNATYLDTYAWILFIKGNYAEARIYIDEAMKAEEGNQSDVVVEHCGDIYYMNGEHEKAIEYWQKALELGNESEVLKKKIKLKQYVQE
;
A
#
# COMPACT_ATOMS: atom_id res chain seq x y z
N GLY A 1 -27.78 9.88 -10.31
CA GLY A 1 -26.80 9.02 -11.00
C GLY A 1 -27.18 7.54 -10.84
N VAL A 2 -26.74 6.89 -9.77
CA VAL A 2 -26.94 5.44 -9.56
C VAL A 2 -28.39 4.97 -9.61
N GLU A 3 -29.35 5.73 -9.10
CA GLU A 3 -30.78 5.35 -9.15
C GLU A 3 -31.41 5.48 -10.54
N ALA A 4 -30.90 6.43 -11.35
CA ALA A 4 -31.41 6.66 -12.71
C ALA A 4 -30.82 5.68 -13.72
N GLU A 5 -29.58 5.25 -13.53
CA GLU A 5 -28.85 4.34 -14.41
C GLU A 5 -28.10 3.28 -13.55
N PRO A 6 -28.82 2.30 -13.00
CA PRO A 6 -28.23 1.35 -12.05
C PRO A 6 -27.19 0.40 -12.68
N GLU A 7 -27.11 0.32 -13.99
CA GLU A 7 -26.08 -0.49 -14.69
C GLU A 7 -24.82 0.31 -15.03
N ASN A 8 -24.81 1.62 -14.78
CA ASN A 8 -23.67 2.47 -15.08
C ASN A 8 -22.65 2.45 -13.92
N LEU A 9 -21.66 1.56 -14.05
CA LEU A 9 -20.62 1.35 -13.05
C LEU A 9 -19.83 2.61 -12.70
N THR A 10 -19.67 3.53 -13.64
CA THR A 10 -18.95 4.80 -13.42
C THR A 10 -19.58 5.63 -12.30
N TYR A 11 -20.91 5.64 -12.20
CA TYR A 11 -21.58 6.37 -11.12
C TYR A 11 -21.33 5.77 -9.74
N TYR A 12 -21.23 4.45 -9.63
CA TYR A 12 -20.85 3.79 -8.37
C TYR A 12 -19.43 4.13 -7.98
N TYR A 13 -18.50 4.05 -8.93
CA TYR A 13 -17.10 4.38 -8.71
C TYR A 13 -16.92 5.84 -8.27
N LEU A 14 -17.50 6.80 -9.01
CA LEU A 14 -17.44 8.22 -8.65
C LEU A 14 -18.04 8.51 -7.26
N LEU A 15 -19.11 7.81 -6.91
CA LEU A 15 -19.73 7.97 -5.58
C LEU A 15 -18.84 7.35 -4.50
N ALA A 16 -18.20 6.21 -4.76
CA ALA A 16 -17.24 5.60 -3.84
C ALA A 16 -16.06 6.53 -3.56
N ILE A 17 -15.48 7.13 -4.60
CA ILE A 17 -14.40 8.13 -4.46
C ILE A 17 -14.90 9.36 -3.67
N GLY A 18 -16.13 9.81 -3.92
CA GLY A 18 -16.73 10.89 -3.13
C GLY A 18 -16.82 10.53 -1.64
N TYR A 19 -17.25 9.32 -1.31
CA TYR A 19 -17.28 8.86 0.08
C TYR A 19 -15.89 8.75 0.70
N ALA A 20 -14.88 8.30 -0.05
CA ALA A 20 -13.50 8.24 0.41
C ALA A 20 -12.97 9.63 0.81
N GLN A 21 -13.25 10.67 0.01
CA GLN A 21 -12.82 12.05 0.31
C GLN A 21 -13.42 12.63 1.62
N PHE A 22 -14.56 12.10 2.07
CA PHE A 22 -15.21 12.48 3.32
C PHE A 22 -15.00 11.44 4.42
N GLU A 23 -14.05 10.51 4.27
CA GLU A 23 -13.73 9.45 5.23
C GLU A 23 -14.94 8.56 5.61
N ARG A 24 -15.94 8.48 4.69
CA ARG A 24 -17.15 7.68 4.86
C ARG A 24 -16.93 6.25 4.39
N HIS A 25 -16.07 5.52 5.07
CA HIS A 25 -15.60 4.19 4.64
C HIS A 25 -16.71 3.13 4.57
N ASP A 26 -17.69 3.17 5.46
CA ASP A 26 -18.85 2.25 5.41
C ASP A 26 -19.72 2.48 4.19
N ASP A 27 -19.95 3.73 3.83
CA ASP A 27 -20.70 4.09 2.63
C ASP A 27 -19.94 3.77 1.36
N MET A 28 -18.60 3.95 1.38
CA MET A 28 -17.73 3.55 0.28
C MET A 28 -17.83 2.04 0.01
N LEU A 29 -17.72 1.22 1.06
CA LEU A 29 -17.88 -0.23 0.94
C LEU A 29 -19.29 -0.59 0.44
N ALA A 30 -20.33 0.00 1.02
CA ALA A 30 -21.72 -0.31 0.67
C ALA A 30 -22.02 0.01 -0.80
N ILE A 31 -21.53 1.15 -1.33
CA ILE A 31 -21.76 1.52 -2.72
C ILE A 31 -20.96 0.64 -3.70
N ALA A 32 -19.73 0.26 -3.34
CA ALA A 32 -18.94 -0.65 -4.15
C ALA A 32 -19.56 -2.06 -4.21
N LEU A 33 -20.06 -2.58 -3.09
CA LEU A 33 -20.82 -3.84 -3.06
C LEU A 33 -22.08 -3.82 -3.93
N ARG A 34 -22.79 -2.68 -3.97
CA ARG A 34 -23.94 -2.50 -4.85
C ARG A 34 -23.59 -2.51 -6.34
N ALA A 35 -22.36 -2.16 -6.69
CA ALA A 35 -21.91 -2.17 -8.08
C ALA A 35 -21.64 -3.59 -8.60
N VAL A 36 -21.16 -4.50 -7.76
CA VAL A 36 -20.71 -5.85 -8.15
C VAL A 36 -21.73 -6.64 -8.98
N PRO A 37 -23.04 -6.71 -8.62
CA PRO A 37 -24.04 -7.44 -9.41
C PRO A 37 -24.24 -6.89 -10.84
N HIS A 38 -23.83 -5.67 -11.11
CA HIS A 38 -23.94 -5.03 -12.43
C HIS A 38 -22.69 -5.24 -13.30
N ILE A 39 -21.60 -5.80 -12.74
CA ILE A 39 -20.38 -6.12 -13.49
C ILE A 39 -20.64 -7.35 -14.35
N ASN A 40 -20.45 -7.22 -15.67
CA ASN A 40 -20.65 -8.29 -16.63
C ASN A 40 -19.63 -8.20 -17.79
N GLU A 41 -19.71 -9.09 -18.77
CA GLU A 41 -18.77 -9.15 -19.90
C GLU A 41 -18.73 -7.88 -20.77
N ARG A 42 -19.77 -7.05 -20.74
CA ARG A 42 -19.85 -5.78 -21.50
C ARG A 42 -19.35 -4.59 -20.69
N SER A 43 -19.07 -4.78 -19.40
CA SER A 43 -18.59 -3.72 -18.52
C SER A 43 -17.23 -3.21 -18.97
N ASP A 44 -17.01 -1.91 -18.78
CA ASP A 44 -15.66 -1.33 -18.91
C ASP A 44 -14.75 -2.02 -17.91
N LYS A 45 -13.71 -2.68 -18.41
CA LYS A 45 -12.79 -3.47 -17.58
C LYS A 45 -12.02 -2.61 -16.58
N ARG A 46 -11.69 -1.37 -16.95
CA ARG A 46 -10.99 -0.46 -16.05
C ARG A 46 -11.90 -0.09 -14.88
N VAL A 47 -13.14 0.31 -15.15
CA VAL A 47 -14.10 0.68 -14.10
C VAL A 47 -14.42 -0.52 -13.21
N ALA A 48 -14.56 -1.72 -13.78
CA ALA A 48 -14.74 -2.95 -13.00
C ALA A 48 -13.53 -3.22 -12.08
N ALA A 49 -12.29 -3.06 -12.59
CA ALA A 49 -11.09 -3.17 -11.79
C ALA A 49 -11.04 -2.15 -10.65
N ASP A 50 -11.43 -0.90 -10.93
CA ASP A 50 -11.44 0.18 -9.94
C ASP A 50 -12.46 -0.07 -8.83
N ILE A 51 -13.66 -0.63 -9.16
CA ILE A 51 -14.64 -1.03 -8.15
C ILE A 51 -14.08 -2.13 -7.24
N TYR A 52 -13.42 -3.14 -7.78
CA TYR A 52 -12.79 -4.18 -6.98
C TYR A 52 -11.59 -3.66 -6.17
N SER A 53 -10.85 -2.65 -6.68
CA SER A 53 -9.83 -1.96 -5.91
C SER A 53 -10.43 -1.29 -4.66
N VAL A 54 -11.50 -0.53 -4.84
CA VAL A 54 -12.24 0.11 -3.73
C VAL A 54 -12.71 -0.92 -2.70
N LEU A 55 -13.20 -2.07 -3.14
CA LEU A 55 -13.58 -3.16 -2.23
C LEU A 55 -12.38 -3.69 -1.46
N GLY A 56 -11.26 -3.92 -2.13
CA GLY A 56 -10.03 -4.38 -1.50
C GLY A 56 -9.57 -3.43 -0.39
N ASP A 57 -9.47 -2.15 -0.71
CA ASP A 57 -9.07 -1.12 0.26
C ASP A 57 -10.06 -1.02 1.43
N SER A 58 -11.37 -1.09 1.15
CA SER A 58 -12.41 -1.03 2.19
C SER A 58 -12.40 -2.24 3.12
N TYR A 59 -12.19 -3.44 2.58
CA TYR A 59 -12.08 -4.66 3.38
C TYR A 59 -10.81 -4.65 4.23
N HIS A 60 -9.69 -4.22 3.67
CA HIS A 60 -8.45 -4.11 4.42
C HIS A 60 -8.56 -3.15 5.61
N GLN A 61 -9.18 -1.97 5.42
CA GLN A 61 -9.43 -1.02 6.51
C GLN A 61 -10.29 -1.62 7.64
N LYS A 62 -11.11 -2.62 7.33
CA LYS A 62 -11.94 -3.36 8.29
C LYS A 62 -11.25 -4.61 8.84
N GLN A 63 -9.98 -4.82 8.52
CA GLN A 63 -9.20 -6.01 8.91
C GLN A 63 -9.80 -7.33 8.38
N MET A 64 -10.52 -7.26 7.27
CA MET A 64 -11.09 -8.38 6.55
C MET A 64 -10.12 -8.77 5.41
N ASN A 65 -8.96 -9.31 5.77
CA ASN A 65 -7.83 -9.44 4.85
C ASN A 65 -8.09 -10.46 3.73
N GLU A 66 -8.77 -11.57 4.02
CA GLU A 66 -9.12 -12.56 2.99
C GLU A 66 -10.03 -11.97 1.91
N GLU A 67 -11.07 -11.22 2.30
CA GLU A 67 -11.97 -10.55 1.38
C GLU A 67 -11.25 -9.44 0.60
N ALA A 68 -10.33 -8.72 1.25
CA ALA A 68 -9.49 -7.71 0.59
C ALA A 68 -8.64 -8.34 -0.52
N TYR A 69 -7.96 -9.45 -0.23
CA TYR A 69 -7.13 -10.14 -1.23
C TYR A 69 -7.95 -10.70 -2.39
N GLN A 70 -9.11 -11.27 -2.10
CA GLN A 70 -10.04 -11.73 -3.16
C GLN A 70 -10.48 -10.56 -4.06
N ALA A 71 -10.77 -9.40 -3.49
CA ALA A 71 -11.14 -8.21 -4.25
C ALA A 71 -9.97 -7.69 -5.09
N TYR A 72 -8.75 -7.62 -4.56
CA TYR A 72 -7.57 -7.25 -5.34
C TYR A 72 -7.30 -8.22 -6.49
N GLU A 73 -7.46 -9.52 -6.28
CA GLU A 73 -7.33 -10.51 -7.34
C GLU A 73 -8.39 -10.33 -8.45
N GLN A 74 -9.63 -9.99 -8.07
CA GLN A 74 -10.64 -9.65 -9.06
C GLN A 74 -10.28 -8.36 -9.82
N SER A 75 -9.79 -7.32 -9.14
CA SER A 75 -9.30 -6.10 -9.80
C SER A 75 -8.23 -6.44 -10.85
N LEU A 76 -7.24 -7.24 -10.47
CA LEU A 76 -6.13 -7.62 -11.35
C LEU A 76 -6.55 -8.56 -12.50
N LYS A 77 -7.67 -9.30 -12.38
CA LYS A 77 -8.24 -10.03 -13.52
C LYS A 77 -8.80 -9.08 -14.60
N TYR A 78 -9.41 -7.98 -14.19
CA TYR A 78 -9.94 -6.98 -15.12
C TYR A 78 -8.86 -6.06 -15.67
N ASN A 79 -7.92 -5.66 -14.83
CA ASN A 79 -6.77 -4.83 -15.20
C ASN A 79 -5.49 -5.38 -14.53
N PRO A 80 -4.73 -6.25 -15.21
CA PRO A 80 -3.50 -6.84 -14.66
C PRO A 80 -2.42 -5.81 -14.30
N ASP A 81 -2.45 -4.63 -14.91
CA ASP A 81 -1.52 -3.54 -14.69
C ASP A 81 -2.13 -2.40 -13.87
N ASN A 82 -3.04 -2.71 -12.96
CA ASN A 82 -3.53 -1.75 -11.98
C ASN A 82 -2.43 -1.48 -10.95
N ILE A 83 -1.58 -0.50 -11.24
CA ILE A 83 -0.36 -0.21 -10.46
C ILE A 83 -0.67 0.07 -8.97
N PRO A 84 -1.67 0.91 -8.61
CA PRO A 84 -2.04 1.10 -7.21
C PRO A 84 -2.43 -0.21 -6.50
N VAL A 85 -3.19 -1.07 -7.16
CA VAL A 85 -3.61 -2.37 -6.58
C VAL A 85 -2.41 -3.29 -6.39
N LEU A 86 -1.51 -3.37 -7.39
CA LEU A 86 -0.28 -4.15 -7.26
C LEU A 86 0.54 -3.71 -6.05
N ASN A 87 0.67 -2.39 -5.84
CA ASN A 87 1.39 -1.85 -4.70
C ASN A 87 0.71 -2.19 -3.36
N ASN A 88 -0.58 -1.87 -3.22
CA ASN A 88 -1.30 -2.06 -1.98
C ASN A 88 -1.35 -3.53 -1.58
N TYR A 89 -1.66 -4.40 -2.53
CA TYR A 89 -1.70 -5.84 -2.28
C TYR A 89 -0.33 -6.38 -1.87
N ALA A 90 0.74 -6.00 -2.58
CA ALA A 90 2.10 -6.40 -2.25
C ALA A 90 2.50 -5.93 -0.84
N TYR A 91 2.20 -4.68 -0.50
CA TYR A 91 2.49 -4.11 0.81
C TYR A 91 1.78 -4.89 1.93
N TYR A 92 0.47 -5.15 1.79
CA TYR A 92 -0.29 -5.87 2.81
C TYR A 92 0.17 -7.32 2.99
N LEU A 93 0.52 -8.02 1.91
CA LEU A 93 1.14 -9.35 2.00
C LEU A 93 2.47 -9.29 2.78
N SER A 94 3.25 -8.22 2.61
CA SER A 94 4.51 -8.07 3.32
C SER A 94 4.34 -7.81 4.81
N LEU A 95 3.30 -7.06 5.21
CA LEU A 95 2.97 -6.85 6.62
C LEU A 95 2.58 -8.16 7.33
N GLU A 96 1.86 -9.03 6.64
CA GLU A 96 1.50 -10.36 7.16
C GLU A 96 2.60 -11.42 6.96
N GLN A 97 3.70 -11.05 6.31
CA GLN A 97 4.81 -11.94 5.97
C GLN A 97 4.36 -13.22 5.23
N THR A 98 3.34 -13.09 4.38
CA THR A 98 2.78 -14.17 3.58
C THR A 98 2.99 -13.91 2.09
N ASP A 99 3.12 -14.97 1.29
CA ASP A 99 3.29 -14.92 -0.17
C ASP A 99 4.31 -13.87 -0.65
N LEU A 100 5.45 -13.75 0.06
CA LEU A 100 6.46 -12.71 -0.16
C LEU A 100 7.04 -12.72 -1.58
N ASP A 101 7.10 -13.87 -2.25
CA ASP A 101 7.57 -13.93 -3.64
C ASP A 101 6.55 -13.29 -4.60
N LYS A 102 5.26 -13.49 -4.37
CA LYS A 102 4.18 -12.80 -5.10
C LYS A 102 4.21 -11.29 -4.82
N ALA A 103 4.40 -10.91 -3.55
CA ALA A 103 4.51 -9.51 -3.16
C ALA A 103 5.68 -8.82 -3.87
N GLU A 104 6.85 -9.46 -3.90
CA GLU A 104 8.03 -8.93 -4.60
C GLU A 104 7.79 -8.76 -6.10
N GLU A 105 7.22 -9.77 -6.77
CA GLU A 105 6.89 -9.69 -8.20
C GLU A 105 5.95 -8.52 -8.50
N MET A 106 4.87 -8.38 -7.73
CA MET A 106 3.91 -7.29 -7.90
C MET A 106 4.56 -5.93 -7.68
N SER A 107 5.29 -5.75 -6.58
CA SER A 107 5.95 -4.50 -6.25
C SER A 107 7.06 -4.16 -7.25
N TYR A 108 7.79 -5.14 -7.76
CA TYR A 108 8.77 -4.92 -8.83
C TYR A 108 8.12 -4.34 -10.11
N ARG A 109 6.89 -4.77 -10.44
CA ARG A 109 6.14 -4.20 -11.57
C ARG A 109 5.80 -2.74 -11.33
N THR A 110 5.50 -2.34 -10.10
CA THR A 110 5.17 -0.93 -9.78
C THR A 110 6.38 -0.02 -9.97
N ILE A 111 7.56 -0.39 -9.48
CA ILE A 111 8.78 0.40 -9.66
C ILE A 111 9.26 0.43 -11.12
N LYS A 112 8.93 -0.58 -11.92
CA LYS A 112 9.17 -0.54 -13.38
C LYS A 112 8.25 0.43 -14.11
N ALA A 113 7.01 0.55 -13.67
CA ALA A 113 6.04 1.47 -14.26
C ALA A 113 6.33 2.92 -13.85
N GLU A 114 6.66 3.15 -12.58
CA GLU A 114 6.90 4.47 -11.99
C GLU A 114 8.19 4.46 -11.16
N PRO A 115 9.36 4.53 -11.79
CA PRO A 115 10.65 4.31 -11.12
C PRO A 115 11.07 5.39 -10.13
N ASN A 116 10.38 6.52 -10.12
CA ASN A 116 10.67 7.63 -9.19
C ASN A 116 9.56 7.83 -8.15
N ASN A 117 8.57 6.94 -8.08
CA ASN A 117 7.50 7.03 -7.11
C ASN A 117 8.01 6.53 -5.75
N ALA A 118 8.11 7.44 -4.77
CA ALA A 118 8.67 7.14 -3.46
C ALA A 118 7.90 6.03 -2.71
N THR A 119 6.57 6.02 -2.82
CA THR A 119 5.72 4.99 -2.19
C THR A 119 5.99 3.60 -2.76
N TYR A 120 6.17 3.49 -4.08
CA TYR A 120 6.43 2.19 -4.72
C TYR A 120 7.86 1.70 -4.45
N LEU A 121 8.82 2.62 -4.42
CA LEU A 121 10.20 2.31 -4.04
C LEU A 121 10.29 1.84 -2.57
N ASP A 122 9.56 2.50 -1.67
CA ASP A 122 9.49 2.11 -0.26
C ASP A 122 8.86 0.73 -0.09
N THR A 123 7.71 0.47 -0.72
CA THR A 123 7.07 -0.85 -0.67
C THR A 123 8.01 -1.96 -1.15
N TYR A 124 8.73 -1.73 -2.26
CA TYR A 124 9.69 -2.72 -2.76
C TYR A 124 10.86 -2.92 -1.81
N ALA A 125 11.42 -1.83 -1.27
CA ALA A 125 12.49 -1.88 -0.27
C ALA A 125 12.04 -2.63 1.00
N TRP A 126 10.82 -2.38 1.47
CA TRP A 126 10.25 -3.05 2.63
C TRP A 126 10.08 -4.56 2.42
N ILE A 127 9.56 -4.98 1.27
CA ILE A 127 9.46 -6.40 0.93
C ILE A 127 10.84 -7.08 0.91
N LEU A 128 11.84 -6.45 0.32
CA LEU A 128 13.22 -6.95 0.32
C LEU A 128 13.78 -7.03 1.75
N PHE A 129 13.47 -6.05 2.60
CA PHE A 129 13.84 -6.04 4.01
C PHE A 129 13.24 -7.23 4.76
N ILE A 130 11.93 -7.47 4.62
CA ILE A 130 11.24 -8.62 5.24
C ILE A 130 11.83 -9.96 4.75
N LYS A 131 12.25 -10.03 3.49
CA LYS A 131 12.96 -11.21 2.93
C LYS A 131 14.40 -11.33 3.39
N GLY A 132 14.94 -10.39 4.17
CA GLY A 132 16.33 -10.39 4.66
C GLY A 132 17.36 -9.85 3.65
N ASN A 133 16.93 -9.32 2.52
CA ASN A 133 17.77 -8.75 1.47
C ASN A 133 18.15 -7.30 1.79
N TYR A 134 18.74 -7.06 2.96
CA TYR A 134 18.95 -5.71 3.52
C TYR A 134 19.80 -4.80 2.63
N ALA A 135 20.84 -5.33 1.99
CA ALA A 135 21.72 -4.55 1.13
C ALA A 135 20.99 -4.05 -0.12
N GLU A 136 20.11 -4.86 -0.71
CA GLU A 136 19.31 -4.47 -1.85
C GLU A 136 18.17 -3.53 -1.43
N ALA A 137 17.48 -3.81 -0.31
CA ALA A 137 16.48 -2.93 0.28
C ALA A 137 16.99 -1.50 0.43
N ARG A 138 18.25 -1.35 0.86
CA ARG A 138 18.89 -0.06 1.02
C ARG A 138 18.96 0.75 -0.28
N ILE A 139 19.24 0.11 -1.40
CA ILE A 139 19.34 0.82 -2.69
C ILE A 139 18.01 1.50 -3.01
N TYR A 140 16.89 0.80 -2.82
CA TYR A 140 15.57 1.33 -3.16
C TYR A 140 15.04 2.33 -2.14
N ILE A 141 15.32 2.13 -0.85
CA ILE A 141 14.92 3.12 0.16
C ILE A 141 15.71 4.42 0.02
N ASP A 142 17.00 4.36 -0.36
CA ASP A 142 17.80 5.55 -0.64
C ASP A 142 17.24 6.31 -1.86
N GLU A 143 16.70 5.63 -2.88
CA GLU A 143 16.02 6.27 -3.99
C GLU A 143 14.68 6.90 -3.55
N ALA A 144 13.88 6.21 -2.73
CA ALA A 144 12.63 6.74 -2.19
C ALA A 144 12.88 8.04 -1.39
N MET A 145 13.95 8.07 -0.61
CA MET A 145 14.33 9.22 0.23
C MET A 145 14.82 10.45 -0.55
N LYS A 146 15.13 10.31 -1.85
CA LYS A 146 15.49 11.45 -2.71
C LYS A 146 14.28 12.30 -3.11
N ALA A 147 13.10 11.69 -3.19
CA ALA A 147 11.86 12.40 -3.44
C ALA A 147 11.39 13.13 -2.18
N GLU A 148 10.79 14.31 -2.36
CA GLU A 148 10.27 15.10 -1.25
C GLU A 148 9.19 14.34 -0.47
N GLU A 149 8.29 13.65 -1.19
CA GLU A 149 7.23 12.84 -0.60
C GLU A 149 7.79 11.74 0.31
N GLY A 150 8.84 11.02 -0.14
CA GLY A 150 9.49 9.97 0.65
C GLY A 150 10.18 10.52 1.89
N ASN A 151 10.89 11.63 1.73
CA ASN A 151 11.64 12.27 2.81
C ASN A 151 10.74 12.98 3.86
N GLN A 152 9.47 13.20 3.55
CA GLN A 152 8.44 13.77 4.44
C GLN A 152 7.41 12.75 4.92
N SER A 153 7.47 11.52 4.45
CA SER A 153 6.63 10.42 4.95
C SER A 153 7.25 9.83 6.21
N ASP A 154 6.50 9.86 7.30
CA ASP A 154 6.90 9.25 8.57
C ASP A 154 7.16 7.75 8.46
N VAL A 155 6.34 7.05 7.66
CA VAL A 155 6.47 5.61 7.40
C VAL A 155 7.74 5.30 6.59
N VAL A 156 7.97 6.00 5.47
CA VAL A 156 9.16 5.78 4.63
C VAL A 156 10.44 6.08 5.41
N VAL A 157 10.43 7.11 6.24
CA VAL A 157 11.56 7.48 7.09
C VAL A 157 11.80 6.44 8.20
N GLU A 158 10.74 5.86 8.79
CA GLU A 158 10.89 4.75 9.74
C GLU A 158 11.49 3.51 9.06
N HIS A 159 10.96 3.08 7.90
CA HIS A 159 11.50 1.97 7.12
C HIS A 159 12.98 2.20 6.75
N CYS A 160 13.34 3.44 6.39
CA CYS A 160 14.72 3.81 6.13
C CYS A 160 15.60 3.53 7.37
N GLY A 161 15.16 3.92 8.56
CA GLY A 161 15.86 3.64 9.81
C GLY A 161 16.05 2.13 10.05
N ASP A 162 15.00 1.34 9.84
CA ASP A 162 15.04 -0.12 10.01
C ASP A 162 16.05 -0.78 9.04
N ILE A 163 16.00 -0.38 7.78
CA ILE A 163 16.91 -0.88 6.73
C ILE A 163 18.36 -0.48 7.03
N TYR A 164 18.61 0.76 7.46
CA TYR A 164 19.95 1.20 7.84
C TYR A 164 20.49 0.44 9.04
N TYR A 165 19.64 0.18 10.04
CA TYR A 165 20.03 -0.61 11.22
C TYR A 165 20.49 -2.01 10.85
N MET A 166 19.72 -2.72 10.00
CA MET A 166 20.06 -4.07 9.55
C MET A 166 21.28 -4.10 8.61
N ASN A 167 21.66 -2.97 8.02
CA ASN A 167 22.91 -2.79 7.29
C ASN A 167 24.09 -2.37 8.17
N GLY A 168 23.92 -2.30 9.52
CA GLY A 168 24.97 -2.00 10.49
C GLY A 168 25.23 -0.51 10.71
N GLU A 169 24.45 0.39 10.13
CA GLU A 169 24.60 1.85 10.28
C GLU A 169 23.68 2.37 11.42
N HIS A 170 23.94 1.90 12.62
CA HIS A 170 23.04 2.09 13.77
C HIS A 170 22.85 3.56 14.16
N GLU A 171 23.87 4.41 14.04
CA GLU A 171 23.74 5.84 14.36
C GLU A 171 22.76 6.56 13.42
N LYS A 172 22.90 6.30 12.11
CA LYS A 172 21.97 6.85 11.12
C LYS A 172 20.55 6.31 11.28
N ALA A 173 20.43 5.04 11.63
CA ALA A 173 19.12 4.43 11.90
C ALA A 173 18.38 5.20 13.00
N ILE A 174 19.09 5.54 14.10
CA ILE A 174 18.51 6.31 15.20
C ILE A 174 18.10 7.72 14.74
N GLU A 175 18.91 8.37 13.89
CA GLU A 175 18.57 9.67 13.33
C GLU A 175 17.27 9.61 12.47
N TYR A 176 17.12 8.57 11.64
CA TYR A 176 15.90 8.37 10.85
C TYR A 176 14.69 8.07 11.73
N TRP A 177 14.80 7.22 12.76
CA TRP A 177 13.70 6.97 13.68
C TRP A 177 13.28 8.23 14.44
N GLN A 178 14.23 9.07 14.86
CA GLN A 178 13.92 10.36 15.49
C GLN A 178 13.20 11.29 14.51
N LYS A 179 13.65 11.34 13.26
CA LYS A 179 12.99 12.12 12.21
C LYS A 179 11.56 11.60 11.93
N ALA A 180 11.33 10.29 11.89
CA ALA A 180 9.99 9.72 11.74
C ALA A 180 9.05 10.16 12.88
N LEU A 181 9.55 10.18 14.11
CA LEU A 181 8.80 10.69 15.26
C LEU A 181 8.48 12.19 15.11
N GLU A 182 9.44 13.01 14.65
CA GLU A 182 9.24 14.45 14.39
C GLU A 182 8.21 14.71 13.26
N LEU A 183 8.11 13.77 12.29
CA LEU A 183 7.10 13.81 11.21
C LEU A 183 5.72 13.38 11.67
N GLY A 184 5.55 12.90 12.90
CA GLY A 184 4.26 12.57 13.48
C GLY A 184 3.99 11.08 13.67
N ASN A 185 4.97 10.20 13.43
CA ASN A 185 4.81 8.78 13.74
C ASN A 185 4.88 8.56 15.26
N GLU A 186 3.73 8.33 15.87
CA GLU A 186 3.62 8.14 17.33
C GLU A 186 3.54 6.67 17.75
N SER A 187 3.96 5.72 16.87
CA SER A 187 3.88 4.29 17.19
C SER A 187 4.73 3.94 18.42
N GLU A 188 4.22 3.05 19.26
CA GLU A 188 4.93 2.58 20.44
C GLU A 188 6.19 1.75 20.08
N VAL A 189 6.17 1.12 18.91
CA VAL A 189 7.31 0.37 18.37
C VAL A 189 8.44 1.32 18.00
N LEU A 190 8.15 2.41 17.28
CA LEU A 190 9.14 3.44 16.95
C LEU A 190 9.76 4.05 18.22
N LYS A 191 8.93 4.40 19.22
CA LYS A 191 9.42 4.90 20.51
C LYS A 191 10.34 3.91 21.22
N LYS A 192 10.05 2.60 21.13
CA LYS A 192 10.93 1.54 21.66
C LYS A 192 12.24 1.46 20.88
N LYS A 193 12.22 1.50 19.54
CA LYS A 193 13.43 1.52 18.69
C LYS A 193 14.36 2.64 19.12
N ILE A 194 13.83 3.86 19.28
CA ILE A 194 14.59 5.04 19.71
C ILE A 194 15.15 4.86 21.13
N LYS A 195 14.32 4.42 22.07
CA LYS A 195 14.72 4.26 23.49
C LYS A 195 15.79 3.19 23.67
N LEU A 196 15.64 2.06 22.99
CA LEU A 196 16.55 0.92 23.09
C LEU A 196 17.75 1.06 22.15
N LYS A 197 17.70 2.00 21.20
CA LYS A 197 18.70 2.19 20.13
C LYS A 197 18.92 0.91 19.31
N GLN A 198 17.85 0.15 19.10
CA GLN A 198 17.89 -1.11 18.35
C GLN A 198 16.59 -1.35 17.59
N TYR A 199 16.70 -2.12 16.51
CA TYR A 199 15.53 -2.59 15.78
C TYR A 199 14.62 -3.44 16.68
N VAL A 200 13.33 -3.19 16.62
CA VAL A 200 12.28 -3.95 17.29
C VAL A 200 11.24 -4.29 16.27
N GLN A 201 10.95 -5.57 16.09
CA GLN A 201 9.89 -6.05 15.20
C GLN A 201 8.52 -5.82 15.88
N GLU A 202 7.50 -5.52 15.08
CA GLU A 202 6.12 -5.44 15.52
C GLU A 202 5.56 -6.79 15.98
#